data_3506cc8746f99d1eeb8eb37286c5df2b
#
_entry.id   3506cc8746f99d1eeb8eb37286c5df2b
#
_cell.length_a   1.000
_cell.length_b   1.000
_cell.length_c   1.000
_cell.angle_alpha   90.00
_cell.angle_beta   90.00
_cell.angle_gamma   90.00
#
_symmetry.space_group_name_H-M   'P 1'
#
loop_
_entity.id
_entity.type
_entity.pdbx_description
1 polymer ?
#
loop_
_entity_poly.entity_id
_entity_poly.type
_entity_poly.pdbx_seq_one_letter_code
_entity_poly.pdbx_strand_id
1 'polypeptide(L)'
;DADLEFPFNYLETLNSAFLKNQCIGLCGGVCSVEKNGIWVPESLTNLDHVRGALKAYSSKAFKEIDGLKSQMGWDTADEFKLRFRKWEVSVLENLHVKHKKNTGSSYTKTYFSKQGQVFFSLRYDFFLLLMASLKLSIRTKHLKGFFQCVSSYFQSKKQNLTYLLDAEEGHFLRAYRYKAIWKKLKL
;
A
#
# COMPACT_ATOMS: atom_id res chain seq x y z
N ASP A 1 11.51 -7.13 -9.10
CA ASP A 1 12.37 -5.93 -9.22
C ASP A 1 13.83 -6.39 -9.16
N ALA A 2 14.67 -5.90 -10.08
CA ALA A 2 16.08 -6.29 -10.21
C ALA A 2 16.98 -5.76 -9.06
N ASP A 3 16.45 -4.94 -8.19
CA ASP A 3 17.12 -4.30 -7.06
C ASP A 3 16.75 -4.92 -5.69
N LEU A 4 16.04 -6.04 -5.69
CA LEU A 4 15.69 -6.81 -4.50
C LEU A 4 16.54 -8.08 -4.40
N GLU A 5 17.04 -8.36 -3.19
CA GLU A 5 17.75 -9.59 -2.84
C GLU A 5 16.98 -10.31 -1.74
N PHE A 6 16.43 -11.46 -2.10
CA PHE A 6 15.62 -12.28 -1.20
C PHE A 6 16.51 -13.26 -0.41
N PRO A 7 16.22 -13.53 0.87
CA PRO A 7 16.90 -14.60 1.60
C PRO A 7 16.49 -15.97 1.02
N PHE A 8 17.39 -16.97 1.13
CA PHE A 8 17.17 -18.31 0.55
C PHE A 8 15.89 -18.98 1.05
N ASN A 9 15.51 -18.75 2.29
CA ASN A 9 14.32 -19.33 2.92
C ASN A 9 13.04 -18.50 2.70
N TYR A 10 13.06 -17.50 1.80
CA TYR A 10 11.92 -16.57 1.62
C TYR A 10 10.62 -17.31 1.31
N LEU A 11 10.60 -18.14 0.29
CA LEU A 11 9.40 -18.86 -0.14
C LEU A 11 8.95 -19.91 0.90
N GLU A 12 9.90 -20.59 1.57
CA GLU A 12 9.61 -21.54 2.63
C GLU A 12 8.94 -20.85 3.83
N THR A 13 9.44 -19.67 4.21
CA THR A 13 8.86 -18.88 5.30
C THR A 13 7.44 -18.41 4.98
N LEU A 14 7.19 -17.94 3.75
CA LEU A 14 5.85 -17.59 3.29
C LEU A 14 4.89 -18.80 3.31
N ASN A 15 5.34 -19.94 2.77
CA ASN A 15 4.54 -21.17 2.77
C ASN A 15 4.20 -21.61 4.19
N SER A 16 5.17 -21.56 5.10
CA SER A 16 4.97 -21.89 6.51
C SER A 16 3.95 -20.97 7.18
N ALA A 17 3.92 -19.67 6.83
CA ALA A 17 2.91 -18.75 7.33
C ALA A 17 1.49 -19.13 6.86
N PHE A 18 1.31 -19.44 5.59
CA PHE A 18 0.01 -19.91 5.05
C PHE A 18 -0.45 -21.23 5.66
N LEU A 19 0.47 -22.17 5.89
CA LEU A 19 0.15 -23.45 6.52
C LEU A 19 -0.27 -23.28 7.99
N LYS A 20 0.38 -22.39 8.72
CA LYS A 20 0.08 -22.10 10.14
C LYS A 20 -1.25 -21.38 10.33
N ASN A 21 -1.61 -20.50 9.41
CA ASN A 21 -2.83 -19.70 9.50
C ASN A 21 -3.51 -19.61 8.13
N GLN A 22 -4.52 -20.46 7.93
CA GLN A 22 -5.28 -20.52 6.67
C GLN A 22 -6.17 -19.28 6.41
N CYS A 23 -6.32 -18.39 7.40
CA CYS A 23 -7.02 -17.12 7.21
C CYS A 23 -6.14 -16.07 6.50
N ILE A 24 -4.82 -16.31 6.38
CA ILE A 24 -3.94 -15.41 5.64
C ILE A 24 -4.25 -15.51 4.15
N GLY A 25 -4.73 -14.40 3.58
CA GLY A 25 -4.94 -14.27 2.13
C GLY A 25 -3.72 -13.69 1.41
N LEU A 26 -2.94 -12.87 2.13
CA LEU A 26 -1.76 -12.17 1.61
C LEU A 26 -0.72 -12.06 2.71
N CYS A 27 0.53 -12.41 2.40
CA CYS A 27 1.65 -12.09 3.27
C CYS A 27 2.89 -11.67 2.47
N GLY A 28 3.87 -11.13 3.19
CA GLY A 28 5.18 -10.75 2.62
C GLY A 28 6.12 -10.28 3.71
N GLY A 29 7.40 -10.17 3.34
CA GLY A 29 8.43 -9.69 4.25
C GLY A 29 8.53 -8.17 4.34
N VAL A 30 9.59 -7.70 4.97
CA VAL A 30 9.94 -6.28 5.15
C VAL A 30 11.12 -5.93 4.28
N CYS A 31 11.04 -4.81 3.54
CA CYS A 31 12.21 -4.26 2.85
C CYS A 31 13.20 -3.66 3.85
N SER A 32 14.46 -4.00 3.69
CA SER A 32 15.58 -3.40 4.40
C SER A 32 16.49 -2.65 3.43
N VAL A 33 16.98 -1.49 3.86
CA VAL A 33 17.93 -0.67 3.11
C VAL A 33 19.23 -0.55 3.89
N GLU A 34 20.33 -0.44 3.18
CA GLU A 34 21.63 -0.26 3.80
C GLU A 34 21.82 1.18 4.23
N LYS A 35 22.21 1.37 5.51
CA LYS A 35 22.60 2.67 6.07
C LYS A 35 23.88 2.47 6.85
N ASN A 36 24.93 3.14 6.43
CA ASN A 36 26.26 3.06 7.09
C ASN A 36 26.78 1.62 7.27
N GLY A 37 26.59 0.77 6.27
CA GLY A 37 27.02 -0.64 6.32
C GLY A 37 26.08 -1.58 7.10
N ILE A 38 24.96 -1.08 7.64
CA ILE A 38 24.00 -1.88 8.43
C ILE A 38 22.66 -1.91 7.67
N TRP A 39 22.08 -3.12 7.55
CA TRP A 39 20.75 -3.30 6.97
C TRP A 39 19.67 -2.99 8.02
N VAL A 40 18.87 -1.97 7.75
CA VAL A 40 17.77 -1.53 8.63
C VAL A 40 16.44 -1.58 7.88
N PRO A 41 15.32 -1.88 8.56
CA PRO A 41 14.01 -1.83 7.93
C PRO A 41 13.76 -0.45 7.29
N GLU A 42 13.23 -0.44 6.08
CA GLU A 42 12.91 0.81 5.41
C GLU A 42 11.75 1.51 6.13
N SER A 43 11.97 2.74 6.59
CA SER A 43 11.03 3.52 7.42
C SER A 43 9.68 3.81 6.75
N LEU A 44 9.55 3.51 5.46
CA LEU A 44 8.33 3.66 4.68
C LEU A 44 7.34 2.50 4.87
N THR A 45 7.81 1.39 5.41
CA THR A 45 6.99 0.18 5.58
C THR A 45 6.09 0.36 6.80
N ASN A 46 4.79 0.47 6.57
CA ASN A 46 3.81 0.32 7.62
C ASN A 46 3.58 -1.18 7.80
N LEU A 47 3.64 -1.70 9.02
CA LEU A 47 3.37 -3.12 9.33
C LEU A 47 1.94 -3.57 8.99
N ASP A 48 1.09 -2.64 8.59
CA ASP A 48 -0.27 -2.87 8.08
C ASP A 48 -0.36 -2.94 6.54
N HIS A 49 0.79 -2.96 5.85
CA HIS A 49 0.86 -2.97 4.39
C HIS A 49 2.03 -3.80 3.91
N VAL A 50 1.76 -4.78 3.04
CA VAL A 50 2.79 -5.56 2.36
C VAL A 50 3.21 -4.83 1.09
N ARG A 51 4.49 -4.58 0.93
CA ARG A 51 5.01 -3.91 -0.27
C ARG A 51 4.73 -4.73 -1.52
N GLY A 52 4.28 -4.09 -2.60
CA GLY A 52 3.84 -4.74 -3.83
C GLY A 52 4.78 -5.81 -4.38
N ALA A 53 6.10 -5.52 -4.37
CA ALA A 53 7.12 -6.44 -4.86
C ALA A 53 7.39 -7.67 -3.96
N LEU A 54 6.85 -7.68 -2.72
CA LEU A 54 7.06 -8.75 -1.73
C LEU A 54 5.82 -9.59 -1.48
N LYS A 55 4.73 -9.31 -2.19
CA LYS A 55 3.42 -9.93 -1.96
C LYS A 55 3.37 -11.39 -2.41
N ALA A 56 2.92 -12.25 -1.51
CA ALA A 56 2.49 -13.61 -1.82
C ALA A 56 1.02 -13.78 -1.42
N TYR A 57 0.26 -14.45 -2.25
CA TYR A 57 -1.19 -14.66 -2.06
C TYR A 57 -1.50 -16.13 -1.89
N SER A 58 -2.46 -16.45 -1.04
CA SER A 58 -3.09 -17.76 -1.13
C SER A 58 -3.91 -17.85 -2.42
N SER A 59 -3.88 -19.00 -3.09
CA SER A 59 -4.57 -19.20 -4.37
C SER A 59 -6.07 -18.90 -4.27
N LYS A 60 -6.70 -19.26 -3.15
CA LYS A 60 -8.12 -19.00 -2.89
C LYS A 60 -8.39 -17.49 -2.78
N ALA A 61 -7.65 -16.80 -1.94
CA ALA A 61 -7.80 -15.35 -1.74
C ALA A 61 -7.55 -14.55 -3.02
N PHE A 62 -6.54 -14.93 -3.80
CA PHE A 62 -6.23 -14.30 -5.09
C PHE A 62 -7.38 -14.42 -6.09
N LYS A 63 -8.02 -15.58 -6.18
CA LYS A 63 -9.19 -15.78 -7.04
C LYS A 63 -10.38 -14.95 -6.58
N GLU A 64 -10.62 -14.85 -5.28
CA GLU A 64 -11.74 -14.11 -4.71
C GLU A 64 -11.65 -12.58 -4.97
N ILE A 65 -10.47 -12.03 -5.15
CA ILE A 65 -10.27 -10.61 -5.49
C ILE A 65 -10.17 -10.35 -6.99
N ASP A 66 -10.34 -11.38 -7.82
CA ASP A 66 -10.27 -11.28 -9.29
C ASP A 66 -8.87 -10.89 -9.79
N GLY A 67 -7.84 -11.34 -9.07
CA GLY A 67 -6.44 -11.07 -9.38
C GLY A 67 -6.05 -9.62 -9.25
N LEU A 68 -4.90 -9.27 -9.84
CA LEU A 68 -4.34 -7.90 -9.79
C LEU A 68 -4.87 -7.07 -10.95
N LYS A 69 -5.05 -5.78 -10.69
CA LYS A 69 -5.42 -4.80 -11.71
C LYS A 69 -4.19 -4.05 -12.21
N SER A 70 -4.07 -3.87 -13.52
CA SER A 70 -2.96 -3.13 -14.14
C SER A 70 -3.19 -1.61 -14.05
N GLN A 71 -3.25 -1.09 -12.83
CA GLN A 71 -3.47 0.33 -12.53
C GLN A 71 -2.70 0.73 -11.29
N MET A 72 -2.13 1.93 -11.24
CA MET A 72 -1.43 2.42 -10.06
C MET A 72 -2.36 2.45 -8.84
N GLY A 73 -1.85 1.96 -7.69
CA GLY A 73 -2.63 1.80 -6.46
C GLY A 73 -3.22 0.39 -6.28
N TRP A 74 -2.95 -0.52 -7.23
CA TRP A 74 -3.38 -1.92 -7.16
C TRP A 74 -2.93 -2.59 -5.86
N ASP A 75 -1.71 -2.27 -5.42
CA ASP A 75 -1.07 -2.83 -4.21
C ASP A 75 -1.73 -2.42 -2.89
N THR A 76 -2.52 -1.36 -2.93
CA THR A 76 -3.40 -0.98 -1.81
C THR A 76 -4.80 -1.56 -2.02
N ALA A 77 -5.30 -1.55 -3.25
CA ALA A 77 -6.65 -2.01 -3.55
C ALA A 77 -6.83 -3.50 -3.24
N ASP A 78 -5.86 -4.35 -3.62
CA ASP A 78 -5.90 -5.79 -3.37
C ASP A 78 -5.98 -6.12 -1.87
N GLU A 79 -5.20 -5.42 -1.04
CA GLU A 79 -5.26 -5.59 0.42
C GLU A 79 -6.63 -5.24 1.00
N PHE A 80 -7.23 -4.13 0.53
CA PHE A 80 -8.55 -3.76 1.02
C PHE A 80 -9.64 -4.69 0.51
N LYS A 81 -9.53 -5.22 -0.70
CA LYS A 81 -10.40 -6.28 -1.21
C LYS A 81 -10.32 -7.55 -0.36
N LEU A 82 -9.10 -7.95 0.01
CA LEU A 82 -8.88 -9.12 0.86
C LEU A 82 -9.46 -8.89 2.26
N ARG A 83 -9.15 -7.77 2.91
CA ARG A 83 -9.69 -7.44 4.23
C ARG A 83 -11.22 -7.33 4.25
N PHE A 84 -11.80 -6.80 3.20
CA PHE A 84 -13.25 -6.75 3.05
C PHE A 84 -13.88 -8.15 3.04
N ARG A 85 -13.21 -9.10 2.39
CA ARG A 85 -13.58 -10.52 2.34
C ARG A 85 -13.13 -11.33 3.56
N LYS A 86 -12.69 -10.65 4.65
CA LYS A 86 -12.24 -11.25 5.90
C LYS A 86 -10.94 -12.04 5.82
N TRP A 87 -10.16 -11.89 4.75
CA TRP A 87 -8.81 -12.41 4.69
C TRP A 87 -7.86 -11.55 5.52
N GLU A 88 -6.90 -12.21 6.16
CA GLU A 88 -5.81 -11.55 6.84
C GLU A 88 -4.71 -11.11 5.86
N VAL A 89 -4.19 -9.90 6.07
CA VAL A 89 -3.00 -9.38 5.38
C VAL A 89 -1.90 -9.29 6.43
N SER A 90 -0.84 -10.07 6.26
CA SER A 90 0.19 -10.28 7.29
C SER A 90 1.57 -9.84 6.80
N VAL A 91 2.24 -8.98 7.58
CA VAL A 91 3.64 -8.63 7.36
C VAL A 91 4.52 -9.50 8.24
N LEU A 92 5.41 -10.28 7.64
CA LEU A 92 6.36 -11.14 8.35
C LEU A 92 7.59 -10.30 8.73
N GLU A 93 7.56 -9.72 9.92
CA GLU A 93 8.54 -8.73 10.39
C GLU A 93 9.99 -9.25 10.41
N ASN A 94 10.17 -10.53 10.67
CA ASN A 94 11.48 -11.17 10.71
C ASN A 94 12.00 -11.62 9.33
N LEU A 95 11.22 -11.43 8.27
CA LEU A 95 11.57 -11.82 6.91
C LEU A 95 12.06 -10.60 6.13
N HIS A 96 13.36 -10.35 6.18
CA HIS A 96 14.00 -9.18 5.57
C HIS A 96 14.42 -9.44 4.14
N VAL A 97 14.01 -8.54 3.23
CA VAL A 97 14.45 -8.50 1.83
C VAL A 97 15.30 -7.26 1.64
N LYS A 98 16.52 -7.43 1.16
CA LYS A 98 17.44 -6.32 0.93
C LYS A 98 17.03 -5.53 -0.31
N HIS A 99 16.90 -4.23 -0.19
CA HIS A 99 16.58 -3.32 -1.27
C HIS A 99 17.79 -2.46 -1.59
N LYS A 100 18.42 -2.70 -2.75
CA LYS A 100 19.69 -2.05 -3.14
C LYS A 100 19.54 -0.59 -3.55
N LYS A 101 18.32 -0.13 -3.81
CA LYS A 101 18.02 1.28 -4.13
C LYS A 101 17.08 1.87 -3.11
N ASN A 102 17.40 3.05 -2.62
CA ASN A 102 16.49 3.79 -1.73
C ASN A 102 15.23 4.22 -2.48
N THR A 103 14.05 3.86 -1.93
CA THR A 103 12.77 4.28 -2.48
C THR A 103 12.58 5.80 -2.31
N GLY A 104 12.12 6.47 -3.35
CA GLY A 104 11.67 7.87 -3.24
C GLY A 104 12.75 8.93 -3.41
N SER A 105 13.85 8.62 -4.11
CA SER A 105 14.93 9.59 -4.38
C SER A 105 14.52 10.78 -5.26
N SER A 106 13.38 10.74 -5.95
CA SER A 106 12.87 11.89 -6.73
C SER A 106 11.34 11.96 -6.73
N TYR A 107 10.77 12.84 -5.90
CA TYR A 107 9.35 13.19 -5.98
C TYR A 107 9.15 14.25 -7.08
N THR A 108 8.75 13.82 -8.28
CA THR A 108 8.44 14.70 -9.40
C THR A 108 7.00 15.22 -9.31
N LYS A 109 6.67 16.28 -10.10
CA LYS A 109 5.28 16.75 -10.26
C LYS A 109 4.33 15.61 -10.63
N THR A 110 4.79 14.70 -11.48
CA THR A 110 4.04 13.51 -11.93
C THR A 110 3.68 12.58 -10.76
N TYR A 111 4.52 12.48 -9.72
CA TYR A 111 4.25 11.65 -8.55
C TYR A 111 3.01 12.10 -7.80
N PHE A 112 2.89 13.39 -7.48
CA PHE A 112 1.74 13.92 -6.74
C PHE A 112 0.44 13.82 -7.53
N SER A 113 0.49 14.08 -8.85
CA SER A 113 -0.66 13.90 -9.72
C SER A 113 -1.11 12.44 -9.76
N LYS A 114 -0.17 11.50 -9.88
CA LYS A 114 -0.48 10.06 -9.82
C LYS A 114 -1.09 9.66 -8.47
N GLN A 115 -0.62 10.23 -7.35
CA GLN A 115 -1.21 9.95 -6.03
C GLN A 115 -2.65 10.48 -5.94
N GLY A 116 -2.96 11.64 -6.50
CA GLY A 116 -4.34 12.15 -6.59
C GLY A 116 -5.25 11.19 -7.37
N GLN A 117 -4.77 10.63 -8.49
CA GLN A 117 -5.49 9.61 -9.26
C GLN A 117 -5.74 8.34 -8.43
N VAL A 118 -4.72 7.88 -7.68
CA VAL A 118 -4.84 6.71 -6.78
C VAL A 118 -5.89 6.97 -5.70
N PHE A 119 -5.89 8.13 -5.06
CA PHE A 119 -6.90 8.46 -4.04
C PHE A 119 -8.31 8.44 -4.62
N PHE A 120 -8.49 8.92 -5.85
CA PHE A 120 -9.76 8.82 -6.55
C PHE A 120 -10.15 7.35 -6.82
N SER A 121 -9.25 6.57 -7.41
CA SER A 121 -9.49 5.16 -7.76
C SER A 121 -9.77 4.28 -6.54
N LEU A 122 -9.24 4.62 -5.38
CA LEU A 122 -9.50 3.99 -4.09
C LEU A 122 -10.76 4.53 -3.37
N ARG A 123 -11.53 5.38 -4.03
CA ARG A 123 -12.77 5.97 -3.49
C ARG A 123 -12.60 6.75 -2.18
N TYR A 124 -11.48 7.47 -2.04
CA TYR A 124 -11.33 8.40 -0.92
C TYR A 124 -12.43 9.46 -1.00
N ASP A 125 -13.01 9.80 0.14
CA ASP A 125 -13.85 11.00 0.24
C ASP A 125 -12.99 12.27 0.38
N PHE A 126 -13.65 13.40 0.40
CA PHE A 126 -12.98 14.70 0.41
C PHE A 126 -12.08 14.89 1.64
N PHE A 127 -12.53 14.44 2.81
CA PHE A 127 -11.75 14.60 4.05
C PHE A 127 -10.49 13.72 4.04
N LEU A 128 -10.61 12.45 3.67
CA LEU A 128 -9.45 11.56 3.53
C LEU A 128 -8.47 12.04 2.44
N LEU A 129 -8.98 12.58 1.32
CA LEU A 129 -8.16 13.20 0.29
C LEU A 129 -7.32 14.32 0.88
N LEU A 130 -7.92 15.26 1.62
CA LEU A 130 -7.20 16.38 2.21
C LEU A 130 -6.15 15.90 3.22
N MET A 131 -6.54 15.01 4.13
CA MET A 131 -5.63 14.45 5.13
C MET A 131 -4.45 13.71 4.51
N ALA A 132 -4.71 12.85 3.51
CA ALA A 132 -3.66 12.09 2.84
C ALA A 132 -2.72 12.97 2.02
N SER A 133 -3.27 13.95 1.28
CA SER A 133 -2.49 14.91 0.49
C SER A 133 -1.63 15.81 1.38
N LEU A 134 -2.17 16.29 2.50
CA LEU A 134 -1.44 17.10 3.47
C LEU A 134 -0.29 16.31 4.10
N LYS A 135 -0.59 15.09 4.60
CA LYS A 135 0.42 14.20 5.18
C LYS A 135 1.55 13.91 4.18
N LEU A 136 1.22 13.63 2.93
CA LEU A 136 2.19 13.39 1.87
C LEU A 136 3.08 14.61 1.63
N SER A 137 2.48 15.80 1.54
CA SER A 137 3.17 17.07 1.29
C SER A 137 4.12 17.45 2.42
N ILE A 138 3.71 17.25 3.68
CA ILE A 138 4.57 17.48 4.85
C ILE A 138 5.75 16.49 4.85
N ARG A 139 5.47 15.19 4.62
CA ARG A 139 6.50 14.14 4.63
C ARG A 139 7.55 14.36 3.54
N THR A 140 7.15 14.82 2.36
CA THR A 140 8.04 15.06 1.24
C THR A 140 8.63 16.48 1.23
N LYS A 141 8.26 17.34 2.22
CA LYS A 141 8.62 18.75 2.29
C LYS A 141 8.26 19.52 1.01
N HIS A 142 7.17 19.15 0.34
CA HIS A 142 6.75 19.70 -0.94
C HIS A 142 5.30 20.21 -0.91
N LEU A 143 5.09 21.42 -0.40
CA LEU A 143 3.75 22.00 -0.19
C LEU A 143 2.91 22.09 -1.48
N LYS A 144 3.52 22.38 -2.64
CA LYS A 144 2.82 22.38 -3.94
C LYS A 144 2.22 21.02 -4.28
N GLY A 145 2.78 19.93 -3.73
CA GLY A 145 2.27 18.57 -3.91
C GLY A 145 0.86 18.37 -3.40
N PHE A 146 0.47 19.07 -2.33
CA PHE A 146 -0.90 19.05 -1.83
C PHE A 146 -1.91 19.47 -2.91
N PHE A 147 -1.70 20.65 -3.51
CA PHE A 147 -2.60 21.16 -4.54
C PHE A 147 -2.60 20.30 -5.80
N GLN A 148 -1.45 19.70 -6.16
CA GLN A 148 -1.35 18.76 -7.27
C GLN A 148 -2.15 17.49 -7.04
N CYS A 149 -2.09 16.89 -5.84
CA CYS A 149 -2.91 15.73 -5.48
C CYS A 149 -4.41 16.05 -5.57
N VAL A 150 -4.83 17.15 -4.94
CA VAL A 150 -6.24 17.55 -4.90
C VAL A 150 -6.76 17.86 -6.31
N SER A 151 -6.03 18.65 -7.09
CA SER A 151 -6.39 18.98 -8.48
C SER A 151 -6.52 17.72 -9.34
N SER A 152 -5.55 16.80 -9.25
CA SER A 152 -5.56 15.56 -10.02
C SER A 152 -6.69 14.62 -9.62
N TYR A 153 -7.07 14.59 -8.34
CA TYR A 153 -8.25 13.83 -7.88
C TYR A 153 -9.53 14.34 -8.58
N PHE A 154 -9.77 15.66 -8.60
CA PHE A 154 -10.95 16.21 -9.25
C PHE A 154 -10.90 16.07 -10.78
N GLN A 155 -9.72 16.16 -11.37
CA GLN A 155 -9.53 15.88 -12.79
C GLN A 155 -9.89 14.42 -13.12
N SER A 156 -9.46 13.46 -12.29
CA SER A 156 -9.81 12.04 -12.44
C SER A 156 -11.32 11.81 -12.37
N LYS A 157 -12.01 12.52 -11.46
CA LYS A 157 -13.47 12.51 -11.36
C LYS A 157 -14.14 13.04 -12.63
N LYS A 158 -13.64 14.15 -13.18
CA LYS A 158 -14.15 14.75 -14.43
C LYS A 158 -13.93 13.84 -15.65
N GLN A 159 -12.82 13.09 -15.67
CA GLN A 159 -12.46 12.15 -16.73
C GLN A 159 -13.11 10.78 -16.57
N ASN A 160 -13.92 10.55 -15.52
CA ASN A 160 -14.52 9.26 -15.20
C ASN A 160 -13.50 8.11 -15.12
N LEU A 161 -12.35 8.37 -14.45
CA LEU A 161 -11.33 7.34 -14.28
C LEU A 161 -11.93 6.12 -13.57
N THR A 162 -11.49 4.92 -13.97
CA THR A 162 -11.97 3.66 -13.39
C THR A 162 -11.58 3.52 -11.92
N TYR A 163 -12.53 3.05 -11.11
CA TYR A 163 -12.27 2.72 -9.71
C TYR A 163 -11.59 1.35 -9.58
N LEU A 164 -10.67 1.23 -8.65
CA LEU A 164 -10.03 -0.03 -8.26
C LEU A 164 -10.88 -0.83 -7.26
N LEU A 165 -11.70 -0.13 -6.48
CA LEU A 165 -12.61 -0.68 -5.49
C LEU A 165 -14.06 -0.43 -5.91
N ASP A 166 -14.95 -1.36 -5.60
CA ASP A 166 -16.39 -1.13 -5.72
C ASP A 166 -16.89 -0.17 -4.62
N ALA A 167 -18.21 0.08 -4.56
CA ALA A 167 -18.78 1.04 -3.62
C ALA A 167 -18.64 0.57 -2.16
N GLU A 168 -18.85 -0.70 -1.90
CA GLU A 168 -18.80 -1.31 -0.56
C GLU A 168 -17.35 -1.45 -0.06
N GLU A 169 -16.45 -1.92 -0.93
CA GLU A 169 -15.01 -1.97 -0.67
C GLU A 169 -14.44 -0.58 -0.35
N GLY A 170 -14.88 0.45 -1.10
CA GLY A 170 -14.50 1.84 -0.85
C GLY A 170 -15.05 2.38 0.47
N HIS A 171 -16.29 2.02 0.84
CA HIS A 171 -16.85 2.35 2.15
C HIS A 171 -16.04 1.70 3.28
N PHE A 172 -15.73 0.42 3.15
CA PHE A 172 -14.89 -0.31 4.09
C PHE A 172 -13.50 0.32 4.25
N LEU A 173 -12.84 0.67 3.14
CA LEU A 173 -11.55 1.35 3.16
C LEU A 173 -11.62 2.65 3.97
N ARG A 174 -12.63 3.51 3.71
CA ARG A 174 -12.79 4.78 4.45
C ARG A 174 -12.98 4.54 5.94
N ALA A 175 -13.88 3.64 6.32
CA ALA A 175 -14.10 3.29 7.72
C ALA A 175 -12.83 2.80 8.41
N TYR A 176 -12.07 1.93 7.74
CA TYR A 176 -10.78 1.43 8.23
C TYR A 176 -9.77 2.56 8.45
N ARG A 177 -9.62 3.47 7.47
CA ARG A 177 -8.71 4.62 7.54
C ARG A 177 -9.11 5.58 8.65
N TYR A 178 -10.39 5.88 8.80
CA TYR A 178 -10.90 6.73 9.89
C TYR A 178 -10.62 6.10 11.25
N LYS A 179 -10.89 4.82 11.42
CA LYS A 179 -10.57 4.10 12.67
C LYS A 179 -9.08 4.23 13.03
N ALA A 180 -8.19 4.08 12.04
CA ALA A 180 -6.75 4.23 12.23
C ALA A 180 -6.34 5.68 12.59
N ILE A 181 -7.00 6.69 12.02
CA ILE A 181 -6.79 8.11 12.36
C ILE A 181 -7.23 8.37 13.79
N TRP A 182 -8.44 7.97 14.16
CA TRP A 182 -8.97 8.16 15.52
C TRP A 182 -8.12 7.48 16.59
N LYS A 183 -7.60 6.27 16.29
CA LYS A 183 -6.68 5.57 17.21
C LYS A 183 -5.41 6.37 17.48
N LYS A 184 -4.89 7.10 16.48
CA LYS A 184 -3.68 7.93 16.62
C LYS A 184 -3.94 9.27 17.31
N LEU A 185 -5.18 9.78 17.27
CA LEU A 185 -5.53 11.05 17.93
C LEU A 185 -5.90 10.87 19.41
N LYS A 186 -6.23 9.63 19.83
CA LYS A 186 -6.54 9.29 21.23
C LYS A 186 -5.29 8.95 22.07
N LEU A 187 -4.10 8.93 21.45
CA LEU A 187 -2.80 8.78 22.10
C LEU A 187 -2.15 10.15 22.32
#